data_e685298ae3d0ba4dfc9f41ce396be1ee
#
_entry.id   e685298ae3d0ba4dfc9f41ce396be1ee
#
_cell.length_a   1.000
_cell.length_b   1.000
_cell.length_c   1.000
_cell.angle_alpha   90.00
_cell.angle_beta   90.00
_cell.angle_gamma   90.00
#
_symmetry.space_group_name_H-M   'P 1'
#
loop_
_entity.id
_entity.type
_entity.pdbx_description
1 polymer ?
#
loop_
_entity_poly.entity_id
_entity_poly.type
_entity_poly.pdbx_seq_one_letter_code
_entity_poly.pdbx_strand_id
1 'polypeptide(L)'
;RFFMDRTADIVYELEQGKLTRYPGNYTNYREQKRKNYEIQMKSYLRQQEEIERQEELIKRFKNKPSKAAFARSRKKILERMLPVEKPREDMAHIFTGTITPLIPGSKWVFEAEHLKIGYDKHSLLELSLRIRKGQKIGILGVNGSGKTTFLKTVAGFLPAVAGECALGNNITIGYFDQYSAAIQSEKTVVEHFSDLFPSLTDKEVRTILGAYLFKGKDGAKRVDDLSGGEKARLVLAELLQSRPNFLILDEPTNHMDIQAKETLESAFQAYEGTILFVSHDRYFIRQVAKSVLIFENNAAFYYPFGYEHYL
;
A
#
# COMPACT_ATOMS: atom_id res chain seq x y z
N ARG A 1 11.07 -3.57 -10.47
CA ARG A 1 10.78 -2.17 -10.88
C ARG A 1 12.06 -1.37 -11.07
N PHE A 2 12.90 -1.25 -10.07
CA PHE A 2 14.17 -0.52 -10.13
C PHE A 2 15.10 -1.01 -11.27
N PHE A 3 15.20 -2.33 -11.45
CA PHE A 3 15.94 -2.91 -12.56
C PHE A 3 15.33 -2.54 -13.92
N MET A 4 13.99 -2.66 -14.07
CA MET A 4 13.29 -2.28 -15.30
C MET A 4 13.47 -0.79 -15.65
N ASP A 5 13.53 0.08 -14.64
CA ASP A 5 13.76 1.52 -14.89
C ASP A 5 15.14 1.83 -15.45
N ARG A 6 16.15 1.00 -15.13
CA ARG A 6 17.53 1.22 -15.57
C ARG A 6 17.91 0.46 -16.85
N THR A 7 17.17 -0.60 -17.18
CA THR A 7 17.58 -1.52 -18.26
C THR A 7 16.54 -1.69 -19.36
N ALA A 8 15.30 -1.31 -19.14
CA ALA A 8 14.25 -1.47 -20.14
C ALA A 8 14.01 -0.18 -20.92
N ASP A 9 14.11 -0.25 -22.24
CA ASP A 9 13.73 0.82 -23.17
C ASP A 9 12.30 0.66 -23.68
N ILE A 10 11.71 -0.51 -23.50
CA ILE A 10 10.35 -0.83 -23.93
C ILE A 10 9.72 -1.76 -22.89
N VAL A 11 8.48 -1.48 -22.50
CA VAL A 11 7.67 -2.36 -21.65
C VAL A 11 6.52 -2.93 -22.47
N TYR A 12 6.34 -4.24 -22.41
CA TYR A 12 5.17 -4.91 -22.98
C TYR A 12 4.26 -5.37 -21.82
N GLU A 13 3.03 -4.92 -21.86
CA GLU A 13 2.00 -5.36 -20.92
C GLU A 13 1.11 -6.40 -21.58
N LEU A 14 1.01 -7.57 -20.95
CA LEU A 14 0.07 -8.61 -21.36
C LEU A 14 -1.13 -8.61 -20.40
N GLU A 15 -2.25 -8.13 -20.89
CA GLU A 15 -3.48 -8.05 -20.11
C GLU A 15 -4.64 -8.67 -20.91
N GLN A 16 -5.30 -9.69 -20.34
CA GLN A 16 -6.45 -10.37 -20.97
C GLN A 16 -6.21 -10.87 -22.41
N GLY A 17 -5.03 -11.38 -22.66
CA GLY A 17 -4.65 -11.85 -24.00
C GLY A 17 -4.30 -10.73 -25.00
N LYS A 18 -4.35 -9.47 -24.57
CA LYS A 18 -3.93 -8.33 -25.37
C LYS A 18 -2.54 -7.87 -24.95
N LEU A 19 -1.63 -7.80 -25.90
CA LEU A 19 -0.28 -7.29 -25.72
C LEU A 19 -0.25 -5.82 -26.11
N THR A 20 0.10 -4.96 -25.14
CA THR A 20 0.24 -3.50 -25.37
C THR A 20 1.69 -3.10 -25.18
N ARG A 21 2.23 -2.35 -26.15
CA ARG A 21 3.61 -1.86 -26.12
C ARG A 21 3.65 -0.42 -25.59
N TYR A 22 4.52 -0.19 -24.62
CA TYR A 22 4.81 1.13 -24.05
C TYR A 22 6.29 1.46 -24.27
N PRO A 23 6.63 2.53 -25.00
CA PRO A 23 8.00 2.99 -25.14
C PRO A 23 8.48 3.63 -23.84
N GLY A 24 9.74 3.37 -23.48
CA GLY A 24 10.38 3.88 -22.29
C GLY A 24 10.50 2.84 -21.17
N ASN A 25 11.03 3.29 -20.06
CA ASN A 25 11.25 2.47 -18.86
C ASN A 25 9.94 2.23 -18.06
N TYR A 26 10.04 1.57 -16.91
CA TYR A 26 8.89 1.25 -16.07
C TYR A 26 8.13 2.51 -15.58
N THR A 27 8.85 3.56 -15.20
CA THR A 27 8.25 4.83 -14.78
C THR A 27 7.44 5.46 -15.91
N ASN A 28 7.99 5.52 -17.12
CA ASN A 28 7.29 6.04 -18.31
C ASN A 28 6.05 5.18 -18.65
N TYR A 29 6.17 3.85 -18.57
CA TYR A 29 5.03 2.94 -18.73
C TYR A 29 3.89 3.30 -17.76
N ARG A 30 4.20 3.46 -16.47
CA ARG A 30 3.19 3.80 -15.44
C ARG A 30 2.52 5.13 -15.70
N GLU A 31 3.27 6.14 -16.11
CA GLU A 31 2.71 7.45 -16.45
C GLU A 31 1.79 7.39 -17.69
N GLN A 32 2.21 6.68 -18.72
CA GLN A 32 1.41 6.50 -19.93
C GLN A 32 0.14 5.72 -19.62
N LYS A 33 0.21 4.62 -18.86
CA LYS A 33 -0.96 3.84 -18.45
C LYS A 33 -1.94 4.70 -17.65
N ARG A 34 -1.46 5.53 -16.70
CA ARG A 34 -2.31 6.46 -15.94
C ARG A 34 -2.99 7.48 -16.85
N LYS A 35 -2.27 8.11 -17.74
CA LYS A 35 -2.84 9.06 -18.70
C LYS A 35 -3.92 8.42 -19.58
N ASN A 36 -3.66 7.22 -20.09
CA ASN A 36 -4.62 6.46 -20.89
C ASN A 36 -5.90 6.14 -20.10
N TYR A 37 -5.75 5.72 -18.84
CA TYR A 37 -6.88 5.47 -17.95
C TYR A 37 -7.71 6.74 -17.72
N GLU A 38 -7.07 7.88 -17.41
CA GLU A 38 -7.75 9.16 -17.19
C GLU A 38 -8.53 9.61 -18.44
N ILE A 39 -7.92 9.48 -19.64
CA ILE A 39 -8.56 9.81 -20.91
C ILE A 39 -9.77 8.91 -21.16
N GLN A 40 -9.62 7.60 -20.99
CA GLN A 40 -10.68 6.62 -21.20
C GLN A 40 -11.83 6.81 -20.21
N MET A 41 -11.51 7.05 -18.93
CA MET A 41 -12.49 7.33 -17.87
C MET A 41 -13.28 8.60 -18.19
N LYS A 42 -12.61 9.67 -18.60
CA LYS A 42 -13.26 10.91 -19.02
C LYS A 42 -14.19 10.70 -20.21
N SER A 43 -13.77 9.91 -21.18
CA SER A 43 -14.59 9.57 -22.34
C SER A 43 -15.81 8.73 -21.96
N TYR A 44 -15.63 7.74 -21.07
CA TYR A 44 -16.71 6.94 -20.52
C TYR A 44 -17.75 7.79 -19.76
N LEU A 45 -17.30 8.64 -18.84
CA LEU A 45 -18.20 9.50 -18.06
C LEU A 45 -19.00 10.45 -18.97
N ARG A 46 -18.35 11.07 -19.94
CA ARG A 46 -19.04 11.92 -20.92
C ARG A 46 -20.11 11.16 -21.73
N GLN A 47 -19.81 9.92 -22.09
CA GLN A 47 -20.79 9.09 -22.79
C GLN A 47 -21.96 8.71 -21.89
N GLN A 48 -21.72 8.40 -20.60
CA GLN A 48 -22.79 8.12 -19.64
C GLN A 48 -23.69 9.33 -19.44
N GLU A 49 -23.14 10.52 -19.22
CA GLU A 49 -23.90 11.76 -19.12
C GLU A 49 -24.78 12.02 -20.37
N GLU A 50 -24.23 11.77 -21.56
CA GLU A 50 -25.00 11.94 -22.79
C GLU A 50 -26.09 10.87 -22.94
N ILE A 51 -25.84 9.62 -22.55
CA ILE A 51 -26.84 8.55 -22.53
C ILE A 51 -27.99 8.93 -21.59
N GLU A 52 -27.68 9.30 -20.34
CA GLU A 52 -28.69 9.73 -19.36
C GLU A 52 -29.54 10.90 -19.87
N ARG A 53 -28.88 11.90 -20.46
CA ARG A 53 -29.56 13.04 -21.07
C ARG A 53 -30.52 12.65 -22.19
N GLN A 54 -30.08 11.73 -23.07
CA GLN A 54 -30.92 11.25 -24.17
C GLN A 54 -32.10 10.41 -23.64
N GLU A 55 -31.86 9.57 -22.64
CA GLU A 55 -32.91 8.76 -21.98
C GLU A 55 -33.97 9.64 -21.30
N GLU A 56 -33.53 10.69 -20.59
CA GLU A 56 -34.47 11.67 -20.01
C GLU A 56 -35.34 12.35 -21.06
N LEU A 57 -34.73 12.77 -22.16
CA LEU A 57 -35.48 13.39 -23.29
C LEU A 57 -36.47 12.40 -23.90
N ILE A 58 -36.07 11.14 -24.10
CA ILE A 58 -36.96 10.08 -24.60
C ILE A 58 -38.12 9.88 -23.62
N LYS A 59 -37.84 9.71 -22.30
CA LYS A 59 -38.86 9.55 -21.26
C LYS A 59 -39.86 10.70 -21.22
N ARG A 60 -39.34 11.95 -21.31
CA ARG A 60 -40.18 13.18 -21.27
C ARG A 60 -41.12 13.32 -22.48
N PHE A 61 -40.67 12.84 -23.67
CA PHE A 61 -41.43 13.07 -24.92
C PHE A 61 -42.10 11.82 -25.48
N LYS A 62 -41.83 10.61 -24.97
CA LYS A 62 -42.38 9.33 -25.44
C LYS A 62 -43.93 9.36 -25.54
N ASN A 63 -44.60 9.96 -24.59
CA ASN A 63 -46.06 9.95 -24.48
C ASN A 63 -46.73 11.20 -25.09
N LYS A 64 -45.96 12.08 -25.78
CA LYS A 64 -46.56 13.29 -26.41
C LYS A 64 -46.67 13.03 -27.93
N PRO A 65 -47.92 12.98 -28.50
CA PRO A 65 -48.11 12.66 -29.91
C PRO A 65 -47.34 13.57 -30.86
N SER A 66 -47.28 14.87 -30.59
CA SER A 66 -46.55 15.85 -31.42
C SER A 66 -45.02 15.72 -31.35
N LYS A 67 -44.47 15.02 -30.40
CA LYS A 67 -43.03 14.84 -30.21
C LYS A 67 -42.56 13.38 -30.26
N ALA A 68 -43.46 12.45 -30.59
CA ALA A 68 -43.14 11.01 -30.69
C ALA A 68 -42.08 10.69 -31.77
N ALA A 69 -42.07 11.44 -32.87
CA ALA A 69 -41.03 11.31 -33.91
C ALA A 69 -39.65 11.74 -33.41
N PHE A 70 -39.57 12.81 -32.62
CA PHE A 70 -38.35 13.28 -31.99
C PHE A 70 -37.80 12.22 -31.00
N ALA A 71 -38.66 11.66 -30.14
CA ALA A 71 -38.26 10.62 -29.19
C ALA A 71 -37.73 9.37 -29.92
N ARG A 72 -38.37 8.96 -31.03
CA ARG A 72 -37.89 7.83 -31.87
C ARG A 72 -36.54 8.11 -32.51
N SER A 73 -36.31 9.35 -32.99
CA SER A 73 -35.01 9.77 -33.53
C SER A 73 -33.89 9.66 -32.46
N ARG A 74 -34.16 10.14 -31.24
CA ARG A 74 -33.20 10.05 -30.12
C ARG A 74 -32.87 8.62 -29.73
N LYS A 75 -33.88 7.75 -29.68
CA LYS A 75 -33.68 6.33 -29.45
C LYS A 75 -32.75 5.69 -30.49
N LYS A 76 -32.94 5.99 -31.77
CA LYS A 76 -32.04 5.51 -32.84
C LYS A 76 -30.61 6.02 -32.71
N ILE A 77 -30.37 7.21 -32.14
CA ILE A 77 -29.04 7.74 -31.88
C ILE A 77 -28.38 6.90 -30.78
N LEU A 78 -29.09 6.61 -29.68
CA LEU A 78 -28.58 5.73 -28.61
C LEU A 78 -28.24 4.32 -29.10
N GLU A 79 -29.12 3.72 -29.92
CA GLU A 79 -28.91 2.37 -30.47
C GLU A 79 -27.70 2.28 -31.43
N ARG A 80 -27.26 3.39 -32.01
CA ARG A 80 -26.10 3.48 -32.90
C ARG A 80 -24.81 3.90 -32.19
N MET A 81 -24.92 4.33 -30.94
CA MET A 81 -23.77 4.78 -30.16
C MET A 81 -22.89 3.57 -29.78
N LEU A 82 -21.63 3.57 -30.23
CA LEU A 82 -20.69 2.54 -29.83
C LEU A 82 -20.35 2.72 -28.33
N PRO A 83 -20.54 1.68 -27.51
CA PRO A 83 -20.27 1.79 -26.10
C PRO A 83 -18.76 1.99 -25.83
N VAL A 84 -18.44 3.02 -25.06
CA VAL A 84 -17.10 3.16 -24.49
C VAL A 84 -17.01 2.25 -23.28
N GLU A 85 -16.10 1.29 -23.31
CA GLU A 85 -15.87 0.41 -22.17
C GLU A 85 -15.35 1.21 -20.96
N LYS A 86 -15.93 0.96 -19.81
CA LYS A 86 -15.41 1.50 -18.54
C LYS A 86 -13.97 1.01 -18.37
N PRO A 87 -12.98 1.91 -18.24
CA PRO A 87 -11.63 1.47 -17.97
C PRO A 87 -11.60 0.74 -16.63
N ARG A 88 -10.84 -0.33 -16.57
CA ARG A 88 -10.69 -1.10 -15.33
C ARG A 88 -9.80 -0.37 -14.35
N GLU A 89 -10.13 -0.50 -13.10
CA GLU A 89 -9.30 -0.02 -11.99
C GLU A 89 -8.13 -0.97 -11.74
N ASP A 90 -7.29 -1.20 -12.76
CA ASP A 90 -6.06 -2.00 -12.61
C ASP A 90 -4.88 -1.16 -12.11
N MET A 91 -5.14 0.09 -11.78
CA MET A 91 -4.16 0.96 -11.13
C MET A 91 -4.13 0.65 -9.63
N ALA A 92 -2.92 0.61 -9.07
CA ALA A 92 -2.75 0.56 -7.63
C ALA A 92 -3.59 1.66 -6.97
N HIS A 93 -4.28 1.31 -5.89
CA HIS A 93 -5.09 2.29 -5.17
C HIS A 93 -4.17 3.36 -4.58
N ILE A 94 -4.36 4.60 -4.99
CA ILE A 94 -3.64 5.74 -4.41
C ILE A 94 -4.46 6.26 -3.24
N PHE A 95 -3.89 6.20 -2.05
CA PHE A 95 -4.50 6.79 -0.88
C PHE A 95 -4.46 8.32 -1.00
N THR A 96 -5.62 8.93 -1.21
CA THR A 96 -5.77 10.39 -1.37
C THR A 96 -5.94 11.13 -0.05
N GLY A 97 -6.22 10.40 1.05
CA GLY A 97 -6.34 10.92 2.42
C GLY A 97 -5.09 10.66 3.26
N THR A 98 -5.15 11.04 4.52
CA THR A 98 -4.12 10.75 5.52
C THR A 98 -4.58 9.64 6.45
N ILE A 99 -3.64 8.76 6.87
CA ILE A 99 -3.88 7.73 7.89
C ILE A 99 -3.26 8.25 9.20
N THR A 100 -4.09 8.90 10.00
CA THR A 100 -3.66 9.49 11.28
C THR A 100 -3.73 8.46 12.40
N PRO A 101 -2.69 8.29 13.22
CA PRO A 101 -2.71 7.42 14.39
C PRO A 101 -3.88 7.72 15.33
N LEU A 102 -4.41 6.68 15.99
CA LEU A 102 -5.56 6.81 16.89
C LEU A 102 -5.21 7.61 18.15
N ILE A 103 -4.00 7.38 18.68
CA ILE A 103 -3.48 8.03 19.89
C ILE A 103 -2.21 8.81 19.53
N PRO A 104 -2.11 10.08 19.89
CA PRO A 104 -0.89 10.82 19.70
C PRO A 104 0.19 10.32 20.69
N GLY A 105 1.29 9.78 20.15
CA GLY A 105 2.45 9.39 20.94
C GLY A 105 3.32 10.58 21.34
N SER A 106 4.30 10.34 22.25
CA SER A 106 5.29 11.33 22.66
C SER A 106 6.19 11.82 21.51
N LYS A 107 6.91 12.91 21.73
CA LYS A 107 7.85 13.52 20.76
C LYS A 107 8.96 12.51 20.37
N TRP A 108 9.50 11.81 21.36
CA TRP A 108 10.48 10.75 21.19
C TRP A 108 9.73 9.42 21.26
N VAL A 109 9.82 8.64 20.18
CA VAL A 109 9.11 7.36 20.05
C VAL A 109 9.96 6.23 20.60
N PHE A 110 11.26 6.31 20.38
CA PHE A 110 12.23 5.32 20.85
C PHE A 110 13.56 6.04 21.11
N GLU A 111 14.21 5.70 22.22
CA GLU A 111 15.55 6.18 22.59
C GLU A 111 16.41 4.98 22.98
N ALA A 112 17.64 4.99 22.52
CA ALA A 112 18.64 3.95 22.85
C ALA A 112 20.00 4.59 23.04
N GLU A 113 20.70 4.17 24.12
CA GLU A 113 22.06 4.59 24.44
C GLU A 113 22.94 3.36 24.62
N HIS A 114 24.03 3.29 23.84
CA HIS A 114 24.95 2.15 23.79
C HIS A 114 24.26 0.79 23.70
N LEU A 115 23.12 0.75 23.00
CA LEU A 115 22.30 -0.44 22.86
C LEU A 115 23.07 -1.52 22.08
N LYS A 116 23.31 -2.67 22.71
CA LYS A 116 23.85 -3.86 22.07
C LYS A 116 22.75 -4.85 21.81
N ILE A 117 22.57 -5.19 20.55
CA ILE A 117 21.60 -6.19 20.10
C ILE A 117 22.31 -7.49 19.72
N GLY A 118 21.65 -8.62 19.91
CA GLY A 118 22.21 -9.94 19.59
C GLY A 118 21.44 -11.08 20.20
N TYR A 119 22.10 -12.24 20.27
CA TYR A 119 21.55 -13.47 20.84
C TYR A 119 22.57 -14.09 21.80
N ASP A 120 22.10 -14.75 22.85
CA ASP A 120 22.93 -15.55 23.78
C ASP A 120 24.22 -14.83 24.25
N LYS A 121 24.12 -13.55 24.59
CA LYS A 121 25.23 -12.67 25.01
C LYS A 121 26.24 -12.31 23.88
N HIS A 122 26.02 -12.78 22.66
CA HIS A 122 26.80 -12.33 21.51
C HIS A 122 26.21 -11.05 20.90
N SER A 123 26.96 -9.95 21.00
CA SER A 123 26.57 -8.67 20.38
C SER A 123 26.82 -8.73 18.88
N LEU A 124 25.76 -8.47 18.10
CA LEU A 124 25.86 -8.31 16.65
C LEU A 124 26.15 -6.86 16.25
N LEU A 125 25.61 -5.92 17.00
CA LEU A 125 25.66 -4.51 16.69
C LEU A 125 25.54 -3.67 17.96
N GLU A 126 26.24 -2.55 18.00
CA GLU A 126 26.08 -1.50 19.01
C GLU A 126 25.63 -0.20 18.36
N LEU A 127 24.61 0.46 18.94
CA LEU A 127 24.14 1.76 18.42
C LEU A 127 23.55 2.65 19.52
N SER A 128 23.62 3.94 19.27
CA SER A 128 22.82 4.95 19.98
C SER A 128 21.93 5.67 18.98
N LEU A 129 20.63 5.73 19.26
CA LEU A 129 19.65 6.27 18.32
C LEU A 129 18.46 6.87 19.06
N ARG A 130 17.95 7.99 18.53
CA ARG A 130 16.67 8.55 18.96
C ARG A 130 15.73 8.69 17.77
N ILE A 131 14.57 8.07 17.87
CA ILE A 131 13.52 8.12 16.84
C ILE A 131 12.46 9.12 17.26
N ARG A 132 12.22 10.10 16.39
CA ARG A 132 11.24 11.16 16.62
C ARG A 132 9.91 10.80 15.94
N LYS A 133 8.81 11.25 16.53
CA LYS A 133 7.45 11.12 15.96
C LYS A 133 7.41 11.60 14.51
N GLY A 134 6.77 10.78 13.67
CA GLY A 134 6.57 11.06 12.25
C GLY A 134 7.79 10.77 11.35
N GLN A 135 8.90 10.28 11.91
CA GLN A 135 10.02 9.82 11.08
C GLN A 135 9.68 8.52 10.37
N LYS A 136 10.16 8.39 9.12
CA LYS A 136 10.06 7.17 8.31
C LYS A 136 11.48 6.73 7.97
N ILE A 137 11.96 5.72 8.69
CA ILE A 137 13.34 5.27 8.68
C ILE A 137 13.44 3.91 8.00
N GLY A 138 14.15 3.84 6.88
CA GLY A 138 14.51 2.58 6.23
C GLY A 138 15.83 2.04 6.77
N ILE A 139 15.91 0.76 7.11
CA ILE A 139 17.13 0.10 7.57
C ILE A 139 17.78 -0.62 6.40
N LEU A 140 19.04 -0.30 6.15
CA LEU A 140 19.87 -0.89 5.11
C LEU A 140 21.01 -1.71 5.72
N GLY A 141 21.46 -2.74 5.01
CA GLY A 141 22.58 -3.55 5.44
C GLY A 141 22.54 -4.94 4.79
N VAL A 142 23.67 -5.62 4.80
CA VAL A 142 23.79 -6.99 4.27
C VAL A 142 22.93 -7.98 5.07
N ASN A 143 22.67 -9.15 4.48
CA ASN A 143 21.97 -10.21 5.21
C ASN A 143 22.82 -10.65 6.42
N GLY A 144 22.16 -10.88 7.55
CA GLY A 144 22.84 -11.24 8.80
C GLY A 144 23.40 -10.05 9.59
N SER A 145 23.26 -8.79 9.13
CA SER A 145 23.78 -7.62 9.86
C SER A 145 22.97 -7.23 11.11
N GLY A 146 21.94 -8.01 11.49
CA GLY A 146 21.15 -7.76 12.70
C GLY A 146 19.89 -6.92 12.51
N LYS A 147 19.46 -6.62 11.26
CA LYS A 147 18.27 -5.77 10.98
C LYS A 147 16.99 -6.27 11.66
N THR A 148 16.62 -7.52 11.43
CA THR A 148 15.47 -8.17 12.07
C THR A 148 15.61 -8.23 13.60
N THR A 149 16.83 -8.51 14.10
CA THR A 149 17.14 -8.53 15.53
C THR A 149 16.88 -7.16 16.15
N PHE A 150 17.32 -6.08 15.48
CA PHE A 150 17.07 -4.72 15.93
C PHE A 150 15.57 -4.40 15.93
N LEU A 151 14.84 -4.71 14.86
CA LEU A 151 13.39 -4.51 14.85
C LEU A 151 12.69 -5.22 15.98
N LYS A 152 13.05 -6.48 16.27
CA LYS A 152 12.50 -7.27 17.38
C LYS A 152 12.88 -6.70 18.74
N THR A 153 14.08 -6.15 18.89
CA THR A 153 14.51 -5.49 20.14
C THR A 153 13.73 -4.20 20.35
N VAL A 154 13.55 -3.37 19.32
CA VAL A 154 12.74 -2.14 19.38
C VAL A 154 11.27 -2.46 19.69
N ALA A 155 10.73 -3.55 19.13
CA ALA A 155 9.37 -4.01 19.40
C ALA A 155 9.19 -4.66 20.78
N GLY A 156 10.27 -4.92 21.51
CA GLY A 156 10.25 -5.57 22.83
C GLY A 156 10.14 -7.09 22.79
N PHE A 157 10.27 -7.73 21.62
CA PHE A 157 10.25 -9.19 21.48
C PHE A 157 11.58 -9.86 21.84
N LEU A 158 12.67 -9.10 21.77
CA LEU A 158 14.01 -9.56 22.17
C LEU A 158 14.60 -8.58 23.18
N PRO A 159 15.21 -9.08 24.28
CA PRO A 159 15.91 -8.21 25.20
C PRO A 159 17.20 -7.67 24.58
N ALA A 160 17.61 -6.49 25.01
CA ALA A 160 18.94 -5.97 24.73
C ALA A 160 20.01 -6.86 25.38
N VAL A 161 21.15 -7.05 24.71
CA VAL A 161 22.31 -7.75 25.29
C VAL A 161 23.00 -6.85 26.32
N ALA A 162 23.08 -5.54 26.05
CA ALA A 162 23.59 -4.52 26.97
C ALA A 162 23.14 -3.13 26.50
N GLY A 163 23.38 -2.09 27.30
CA GLY A 163 22.93 -0.73 27.04
C GLY A 163 21.47 -0.53 27.45
N GLU A 164 20.96 0.64 27.18
CA GLU A 164 19.61 1.03 27.59
C GLU A 164 18.77 1.38 26.35
N CYS A 165 17.51 1.00 26.37
CA CYS A 165 16.54 1.48 25.40
C CYS A 165 15.15 1.62 26.03
N ALA A 166 14.39 2.58 25.56
CA ALA A 166 13.04 2.86 26.05
C ALA A 166 12.12 3.34 24.92
N LEU A 167 10.86 2.92 25.00
CA LEU A 167 9.78 3.51 24.23
C LEU A 167 9.28 4.78 24.94
N GLY A 168 8.89 5.76 24.17
CA GLY A 168 8.25 6.96 24.70
C GLY A 168 6.86 6.69 25.26
N ASN A 169 6.28 7.68 25.93
CA ASN A 169 4.93 7.57 26.50
C ASN A 169 3.86 7.45 25.41
N ASN A 170 2.84 6.65 25.67
CA ASN A 170 1.68 6.43 24.80
C ASN A 170 2.07 5.92 23.39
N ILE A 171 3.15 5.13 23.29
CA ILE A 171 3.53 4.49 22.04
C ILE A 171 2.75 3.18 21.89
N THR A 172 2.02 3.09 20.78
CA THR A 172 1.32 1.89 20.31
C THR A 172 2.05 1.34 19.10
N ILE A 173 2.61 0.13 19.23
CA ILE A 173 3.39 -0.50 18.16
C ILE A 173 2.47 -1.35 17.30
N GLY A 174 2.58 -1.18 15.99
CA GLY A 174 2.12 -2.13 15.00
C GLY A 174 3.32 -2.85 14.40
N TYR A 175 3.43 -4.16 14.63
CA TYR A 175 4.55 -4.97 14.17
C TYR A 175 4.12 -5.89 13.04
N PHE A 176 4.93 -5.96 11.99
CA PHE A 176 4.76 -6.87 10.87
C PHE A 176 6.08 -7.56 10.54
N ASP A 177 6.04 -8.87 10.45
CA ASP A 177 7.10 -9.70 9.88
C ASP A 177 6.52 -10.80 8.99
N GLN A 178 7.40 -11.60 8.41
CA GLN A 178 7.00 -12.69 7.55
C GLN A 178 6.12 -13.75 8.26
N TYR A 179 6.28 -13.92 9.59
CA TYR A 179 5.46 -14.85 10.38
C TYR A 179 4.09 -14.26 10.69
N SER A 180 3.98 -12.94 10.82
CA SER A 180 2.70 -12.25 11.01
C SER A 180 1.74 -12.50 9.83
N ALA A 181 2.27 -12.75 8.64
CA ALA A 181 1.48 -13.12 7.47
C ALA A 181 0.97 -14.58 7.47
N ALA A 182 1.35 -15.41 8.45
CA ALA A 182 0.88 -16.78 8.56
C ALA A 182 -0.48 -16.90 9.29
N ILE A 183 -1.40 -15.96 9.00
CA ILE A 183 -2.76 -15.99 9.55
C ILE A 183 -3.54 -17.20 9.04
N GLN A 184 -4.36 -17.78 9.92
CA GLN A 184 -5.27 -18.87 9.62
C GLN A 184 -6.68 -18.51 10.09
N SER A 185 -7.65 -18.64 9.22
CA SER A 185 -9.06 -18.44 9.54
C SER A 185 -9.95 -19.10 8.49
N GLU A 186 -10.94 -19.83 8.93
CA GLU A 186 -11.96 -20.39 8.06
C GLU A 186 -12.97 -19.37 7.54
N LYS A 187 -12.98 -18.15 8.13
CA LYS A 187 -13.86 -17.06 7.74
C LYS A 187 -13.44 -16.45 6.42
N THR A 188 -14.37 -15.82 5.76
CA THR A 188 -14.05 -14.98 4.59
C THR A 188 -13.25 -13.76 5.00
N VAL A 189 -12.53 -13.16 4.05
CA VAL A 189 -11.75 -11.92 4.27
C VAL A 189 -12.63 -10.81 4.86
N VAL A 190 -13.86 -10.66 4.37
CA VAL A 190 -14.80 -9.64 4.88
C VAL A 190 -15.22 -9.96 6.31
N GLU A 191 -15.61 -11.20 6.62
CA GLU A 191 -16.02 -11.61 7.97
C GLU A 191 -14.88 -11.47 8.96
N HIS A 192 -13.68 -11.94 8.59
CA HIS A 192 -12.48 -11.82 9.41
C HIS A 192 -12.17 -10.37 9.77
N PHE A 193 -12.20 -9.48 8.78
CA PHE A 193 -11.95 -8.05 8.98
C PHE A 193 -13.05 -7.37 9.81
N SER A 194 -14.31 -7.76 9.59
CA SER A 194 -15.45 -7.23 10.36
C SER A 194 -15.38 -7.61 11.84
N ASP A 195 -14.93 -8.82 12.15
CA ASP A 195 -14.75 -9.26 13.55
C ASP A 195 -13.65 -8.48 14.29
N LEU A 196 -12.57 -8.13 13.57
CA LEU A 196 -11.50 -7.31 14.14
C LEU A 196 -11.93 -5.84 14.35
N PHE A 197 -12.84 -5.36 13.50
CA PHE A 197 -13.30 -3.97 13.52
C PHE A 197 -14.84 -3.87 13.56
N PRO A 198 -15.49 -4.31 14.66
CA PRO A 198 -16.95 -4.41 14.76
C PRO A 198 -17.68 -3.05 14.71
N SER A 199 -16.94 -1.95 14.85
CA SER A 199 -17.50 -0.59 14.71
C SER A 199 -17.70 -0.16 13.26
N LEU A 200 -17.14 -0.89 12.29
CA LEU A 200 -17.28 -0.59 10.88
C LEU A 200 -18.54 -1.23 10.29
N THR A 201 -19.20 -0.52 9.40
CA THR A 201 -20.30 -1.08 8.60
C THR A 201 -19.73 -1.98 7.49
N ASP A 202 -20.54 -2.94 6.98
CA ASP A 202 -20.15 -3.80 5.84
C ASP A 202 -19.65 -3.01 4.62
N LYS A 203 -20.25 -1.83 4.37
CA LYS A 203 -19.85 -0.96 3.28
C LYS A 203 -18.46 -0.38 3.50
N GLU A 204 -18.15 0.06 4.71
CA GLU A 204 -16.82 0.58 5.08
C GLU A 204 -15.77 -0.50 5.01
N VAL A 205 -16.05 -1.70 5.56
CA VAL A 205 -15.17 -2.87 5.46
C VAL A 205 -14.83 -3.18 4.02
N ARG A 206 -15.83 -3.29 3.14
CA ARG A 206 -15.60 -3.56 1.70
C ARG A 206 -14.85 -2.42 1.01
N THR A 207 -15.06 -1.18 1.41
CA THR A 207 -14.35 -0.01 0.87
C THR A 207 -12.88 -0.04 1.26
N ILE A 208 -12.58 -0.31 2.54
CA ILE A 208 -11.22 -0.43 3.05
C ILE A 208 -10.50 -1.62 2.38
N LEU A 209 -11.10 -2.80 2.42
CA LEU A 209 -10.53 -3.99 1.78
C LEU A 209 -10.32 -3.79 0.28
N GLY A 210 -11.24 -3.11 -0.41
CA GLY A 210 -11.11 -2.74 -1.81
C GLY A 210 -9.89 -1.84 -2.09
N ALA A 211 -9.56 -0.94 -1.15
CA ALA A 211 -8.35 -0.12 -1.23
C ALA A 211 -7.06 -0.96 -1.16
N TYR A 212 -7.11 -2.12 -0.49
CA TYR A 212 -6.02 -3.09 -0.44
C TYR A 212 -6.19 -4.23 -1.45
N LEU A 213 -6.92 -4.00 -2.55
CA LEU A 213 -7.10 -4.93 -3.68
C LEU A 213 -7.91 -6.19 -3.37
N PHE A 214 -8.72 -6.22 -2.32
CA PHE A 214 -9.71 -7.27 -2.08
C PHE A 214 -11.06 -6.84 -2.64
N LYS A 215 -11.23 -6.91 -3.98
CA LYS A 215 -12.43 -6.46 -4.69
C LYS A 215 -13.33 -7.63 -5.08
N GLY A 216 -14.65 -7.41 -5.05
CA GLY A 216 -15.63 -8.36 -5.57
C GLY A 216 -15.52 -9.74 -4.94
N LYS A 217 -15.12 -10.75 -5.73
CA LYS A 217 -14.99 -12.14 -5.29
C LYS A 217 -13.85 -12.38 -4.30
N ASP A 218 -12.82 -11.54 -4.29
CA ASP A 218 -11.67 -11.72 -3.39
C ASP A 218 -12.04 -11.49 -1.92
N GLY A 219 -12.98 -10.59 -1.64
CA GLY A 219 -13.52 -10.40 -0.28
C GLY A 219 -14.32 -11.60 0.25
N ALA A 220 -14.82 -12.46 -0.64
CA ALA A 220 -15.54 -13.69 -0.30
C ALA A 220 -14.64 -14.94 -0.22
N LYS A 221 -13.35 -14.83 -0.55
CA LYS A 221 -12.38 -15.94 -0.34
C LYS A 221 -12.21 -16.19 1.15
N ARG A 222 -11.97 -17.44 1.54
CA ARG A 222 -11.56 -17.77 2.90
C ARG A 222 -10.12 -17.28 3.12
N VAL A 223 -9.81 -16.85 4.33
CA VAL A 223 -8.44 -16.41 4.66
C VAL A 223 -7.42 -17.52 4.44
N ASP A 224 -7.79 -18.77 4.74
CA ASP A 224 -6.92 -19.94 4.53
C ASP A 224 -6.55 -20.16 3.07
N ASP A 225 -7.46 -19.81 2.14
CA ASP A 225 -7.28 -20.00 0.68
C ASP A 225 -6.45 -18.86 0.03
N LEU A 226 -6.07 -17.84 0.79
CA LEU A 226 -5.25 -16.75 0.31
C LEU A 226 -3.80 -17.19 0.09
N SER A 227 -3.19 -16.71 -0.98
CA SER A 227 -1.74 -16.80 -1.17
C SER A 227 -0.97 -16.05 -0.10
N GLY A 228 0.32 -16.37 0.10
CA GLY A 228 1.16 -15.68 1.09
C GLY A 228 1.20 -14.15 0.91
N GLY A 229 1.25 -13.67 -0.34
CA GLY A 229 1.19 -12.23 -0.64
C GLY A 229 -0.18 -11.60 -0.35
N GLU A 230 -1.29 -12.32 -0.58
CA GLU A 230 -2.63 -11.86 -0.21
C GLU A 230 -2.79 -11.82 1.32
N LYS A 231 -2.32 -12.83 2.05
CA LYS A 231 -2.31 -12.85 3.52
C LYS A 231 -1.51 -11.68 4.09
N ALA A 232 -0.29 -11.45 3.60
CA ALA A 232 0.53 -10.33 4.02
C ALA A 232 -0.17 -8.97 3.79
N ARG A 233 -0.85 -8.82 2.64
CA ARG A 233 -1.62 -7.62 2.32
C ARG A 233 -2.82 -7.42 3.24
N LEU A 234 -3.52 -8.50 3.61
CA LEU A 234 -4.63 -8.45 4.57
C LEU A 234 -4.13 -7.99 5.94
N VAL A 235 -3.09 -8.62 6.48
CA VAL A 235 -2.49 -8.26 7.78
C VAL A 235 -2.01 -6.79 7.78
N LEU A 236 -1.42 -6.31 6.69
CA LEU A 236 -1.01 -4.90 6.59
C LEU A 236 -2.22 -3.95 6.53
N ALA A 237 -3.34 -4.36 5.91
CA ALA A 237 -4.58 -3.61 5.95
C ALA A 237 -5.15 -3.52 7.37
N GLU A 238 -5.16 -4.62 8.11
CA GLU A 238 -5.58 -4.69 9.52
C GLU A 238 -4.70 -3.80 10.40
N LEU A 239 -3.39 -3.89 10.19
CA LEU A 239 -2.41 -3.12 10.94
C LEU A 239 -2.60 -1.61 10.71
N LEU A 240 -2.79 -1.17 9.48
CA LEU A 240 -3.04 0.23 9.18
C LEU A 240 -4.42 0.70 9.64
N GLN A 241 -5.42 -0.18 9.63
CA GLN A 241 -6.76 0.11 10.15
C GLN A 241 -6.78 0.25 11.69
N SER A 242 -5.95 -0.50 12.40
CA SER A 242 -5.80 -0.34 13.86
C SER A 242 -5.10 0.97 14.27
N ARG A 243 -4.49 1.67 13.30
CA ARG A 243 -3.94 3.04 13.41
C ARG A 243 -2.98 3.22 14.59
N PRO A 244 -1.97 2.33 14.78
CA PRO A 244 -0.93 2.53 15.77
C PRO A 244 -0.15 3.82 15.48
N ASN A 245 0.67 4.31 16.42
CA ASN A 245 1.49 5.50 16.16
C ASN A 245 2.96 5.17 15.81
N PHE A 246 3.36 3.91 15.95
CA PHE A 246 4.67 3.41 15.55
C PHE A 246 4.55 2.09 14.80
N LEU A 247 4.87 2.09 13.52
CA LEU A 247 4.93 0.90 12.68
C LEU A 247 6.37 0.36 12.60
N ILE A 248 6.51 -0.92 12.86
CA ILE A 248 7.77 -1.66 12.71
C ILE A 248 7.52 -2.77 11.70
N LEU A 249 8.22 -2.71 10.55
CA LEU A 249 7.94 -3.59 9.41
C LEU A 249 9.20 -4.32 8.95
N ASP A 250 9.16 -5.65 8.98
CA ASP A 250 10.25 -6.49 8.45
C ASP A 250 9.84 -7.10 7.11
N GLU A 251 10.45 -6.60 6.02
CA GLU A 251 10.21 -7.02 4.64
C GLU A 251 8.72 -7.03 4.21
N PRO A 252 7.98 -5.90 4.39
CA PRO A 252 6.52 -5.88 4.20
C PRO A 252 6.07 -6.11 2.76
N THR A 253 6.98 -6.00 1.79
CA THR A 253 6.66 -6.13 0.36
C THR A 253 7.12 -7.45 -0.25
N ASN A 254 7.64 -8.39 0.54
CA ASN A 254 8.06 -9.69 0.05
C ASN A 254 6.89 -10.50 -0.48
N HIS A 255 7.15 -11.23 -1.57
CA HIS A 255 6.16 -12.10 -2.25
C HIS A 255 4.91 -11.39 -2.77
N MET A 256 4.92 -10.06 -2.88
CA MET A 256 3.82 -9.28 -3.43
C MET A 256 4.04 -8.95 -4.90
N ASP A 257 2.95 -8.92 -5.66
CA ASP A 257 2.96 -8.38 -7.01
C ASP A 257 3.21 -6.85 -7.02
N ILE A 258 3.45 -6.32 -8.19
CA ILE A 258 3.80 -4.90 -8.36
C ILE A 258 2.66 -3.98 -7.91
N GLN A 259 1.41 -4.34 -8.19
CA GLN A 259 0.24 -3.54 -7.86
C GLN A 259 0.01 -3.47 -6.35
N ALA A 260 0.17 -4.61 -5.64
CA ALA A 260 0.10 -4.66 -4.19
C ALA A 260 1.19 -3.80 -3.54
N LYS A 261 2.43 -3.87 -4.06
CA LYS A 261 3.54 -3.03 -3.58
C LYS A 261 3.24 -1.54 -3.71
N GLU A 262 2.75 -1.09 -4.87
CA GLU A 262 2.41 0.31 -5.11
C GLU A 262 1.25 0.80 -4.21
N THR A 263 0.26 -0.06 -3.98
CA THR A 263 -0.85 0.23 -3.06
C THR A 263 -0.33 0.46 -1.63
N LEU A 264 0.54 -0.43 -1.14
CA LEU A 264 1.14 -0.30 0.18
C LEU A 264 2.07 0.91 0.30
N GLU A 265 2.87 1.19 -0.74
CA GLU A 265 3.70 2.41 -0.80
C GLU A 265 2.86 3.66 -0.60
N SER A 266 1.75 3.76 -1.33
CA SER A 266 0.81 4.87 -1.20
C SER A 266 0.20 4.95 0.21
N ALA A 267 -0.18 3.81 0.80
CA ALA A 267 -0.70 3.75 2.16
C ALA A 267 0.33 4.20 3.21
N PHE A 268 1.58 3.72 3.10
CA PHE A 268 2.65 4.13 4.02
C PHE A 268 3.09 5.57 3.82
N GLN A 269 3.00 6.12 2.60
CA GLN A 269 3.21 7.55 2.36
C GLN A 269 2.11 8.39 3.04
N ALA A 270 0.86 7.95 2.97
CA ALA A 270 -0.30 8.61 3.58
C ALA A 270 -0.34 8.47 5.12
N TYR A 271 0.39 7.51 5.70
CA TYR A 271 0.44 7.31 7.14
C TYR A 271 1.30 8.39 7.83
N GLU A 272 0.70 9.07 8.83
CA GLU A 272 1.32 10.19 9.55
C GLU A 272 2.12 9.78 10.79
N GLY A 273 2.03 8.52 11.20
CA GLY A 273 2.82 7.98 12.31
C GLY A 273 4.28 7.75 11.97
N THR A 274 5.00 7.17 12.92
CA THR A 274 6.42 6.81 12.78
C THR A 274 6.53 5.45 12.14
N ILE A 275 7.46 5.27 11.19
CA ILE A 275 7.74 3.99 10.55
C ILE A 275 9.22 3.65 10.68
N LEU A 276 9.51 2.44 11.14
CA LEU A 276 10.83 1.83 11.11
C LEU A 276 10.73 0.53 10.31
N PHE A 277 11.48 0.39 9.20
CA PHE A 277 11.29 -0.76 8.34
C PHE A 277 12.59 -1.26 7.70
N VAL A 278 12.59 -2.55 7.42
CA VAL A 278 13.58 -3.22 6.58
C VAL A 278 12.94 -3.57 5.26
N SER A 279 13.61 -3.32 4.14
CA SER A 279 13.20 -3.82 2.84
C SER A 279 14.40 -4.00 1.90
N HIS A 280 14.34 -5.02 1.04
CA HIS A 280 15.24 -5.19 -0.09
C HIS A 280 14.75 -4.52 -1.37
N ASP A 281 13.51 -4.05 -1.40
CA ASP A 281 12.96 -3.32 -2.53
C ASP A 281 13.43 -1.85 -2.50
N ARG A 282 14.46 -1.55 -3.29
CA ARG A 282 15.05 -0.19 -3.38
C ARG A 282 14.02 0.87 -3.79
N TYR A 283 13.03 0.49 -4.61
CA TYR A 283 11.99 1.40 -5.02
C TYR A 283 11.07 1.74 -3.84
N PHE A 284 10.68 0.74 -3.05
CA PHE A 284 9.92 0.93 -1.83
C PHE A 284 10.65 1.84 -0.82
N ILE A 285 11.94 1.59 -0.59
CA ILE A 285 12.76 2.41 0.31
C ILE A 285 12.76 3.87 -0.17
N ARG A 286 12.99 4.09 -1.46
CA ARG A 286 12.99 5.43 -2.08
C ARG A 286 11.67 6.17 -1.89
N GLN A 287 10.54 5.47 -1.97
CA GLN A 287 9.21 6.08 -1.88
C GLN A 287 8.78 6.37 -0.43
N VAL A 288 9.19 5.55 0.52
CA VAL A 288 8.69 5.61 1.90
C VAL A 288 9.70 6.23 2.87
N ALA A 289 11.00 5.89 2.75
CA ALA A 289 12.02 6.37 3.68
C ALA A 289 12.34 7.85 3.48
N LYS A 290 12.29 8.62 4.56
CA LYS A 290 12.77 10.00 4.61
C LYS A 290 14.18 10.10 5.18
N SER A 291 14.64 9.06 5.87
CA SER A 291 15.99 8.88 6.39
C SER A 291 16.35 7.41 6.38
N VAL A 292 17.62 7.09 6.45
CA VAL A 292 18.09 5.71 6.44
C VAL A 292 19.04 5.43 7.61
N LEU A 293 18.96 4.21 8.13
CA LEU A 293 19.85 3.66 9.14
C LEU A 293 20.66 2.52 8.49
N ILE A 294 21.98 2.69 8.41
CA ILE A 294 22.85 1.80 7.67
C ILE A 294 23.58 0.91 8.66
N PHE A 295 23.44 -0.42 8.49
CA PHE A 295 24.13 -1.42 9.28
C PHE A 295 25.34 -1.95 8.51
N GLU A 296 26.51 -1.55 8.95
CA GLU A 296 27.78 -1.90 8.33
C GLU A 296 28.88 -2.06 9.38
N ASN A 297 29.74 -3.08 9.21
CA ASN A 297 30.90 -3.33 10.09
C ASN A 297 30.58 -3.36 11.59
N ASN A 298 29.46 -4.02 11.97
CA ASN A 298 28.94 -4.12 13.33
C ASN A 298 28.61 -2.76 13.99
N ALA A 299 28.42 -1.73 13.19
CA ALA A 299 27.99 -0.39 13.60
C ALA A 299 26.75 0.06 12.85
N ALA A 300 26.04 1.03 13.40
CA ALA A 300 24.88 1.64 12.76
C ALA A 300 25.13 3.12 12.51
N PHE A 301 24.87 3.58 11.31
CA PHE A 301 25.04 4.98 10.90
C PHE A 301 23.69 5.55 10.49
N TYR A 302 23.27 6.59 11.20
CA TYR A 302 22.05 7.30 10.84
C TYR A 302 22.33 8.38 9.79
N TYR A 303 21.62 8.30 8.67
CA TYR A 303 21.68 9.27 7.59
C TYR A 303 20.34 10.01 7.48
N PRO A 304 20.31 11.33 7.78
CA PRO A 304 19.05 12.07 7.92
C PRO A 304 18.37 12.43 6.60
N PHE A 305 19.01 12.16 5.47
CA PHE A 305 18.48 12.39 4.13
C PHE A 305 17.94 11.09 3.54
N GLY A 306 17.04 11.20 2.58
CA GLY A 306 16.44 10.03 1.95
C GLY A 306 17.44 9.14 1.21
N TYR A 307 16.98 7.99 0.77
CA TYR A 307 17.79 6.96 0.12
C TYR A 307 18.53 7.44 -1.15
N GLU A 308 17.96 8.39 -1.89
CA GLU A 308 18.59 8.95 -3.10
C GLU A 308 19.87 9.71 -2.84
N HIS A 309 19.98 10.36 -1.69
CA HIS A 309 21.19 11.08 -1.29
C HIS A 309 22.28 10.15 -0.74
N TYR A 310 21.91 8.93 -0.38
CA TYR A 310 22.85 7.91 0.07
C TYR A 310 23.55 7.19 -1.08
N LEU A 311 22.91 7.03 -2.25
CA LEU A 311 23.46 6.41 -3.46
C LEU A 311 24.47 7.31 -4.16
#